data_ebb5524f8c94d757090c8ffb11b696c1
#
_entry.id   ebb5524f8c94d757090c8ffb11b696c1
#
_cell.length_a   1.000
_cell.length_b   1.000
_cell.length_c   1.000
_cell.angle_alpha   90.00
_cell.angle_beta   90.00
_cell.angle_gamma   90.00
#
_symmetry.space_group_name_H-M   'P 1'
#
loop_
_entity.id
_entity.type
_entity.pdbx_description
1 polymer ?
#
loop_
_entity_poly.entity_id
_entity_poly.type
_entity_poly.pdbx_seq_one_letter_code
_entity_poly.pdbx_strand_id
1 'polypeptide(L)'
;MKENNKDEITNSDEELVSLVRGLGTRIVLYQQRVSELLKVYSNDFTSIDLLRETGPITAGELANKVGLTTGSVTSLVDRLEKVGYVRRERHPEDRRKVIIVPQYEQKVEVQEVFSDLNKNLLGLSSNYNEQELETIKSFLGGFTELLETQIQNSKEEKEVKK
;
A
#
# COMPACT_ATOMS: atom_id res chain seq x y z
N MET A 1 8.67 -2.29 -44.39
CA MET A 1 9.68 -1.96 -43.38
C MET A 1 9.11 -0.83 -42.51
N LYS A 2 8.60 -1.13 -41.33
CA LYS A 2 8.32 -0.18 -40.28
C LYS A 2 9.29 -0.54 -39.17
N GLU A 3 10.43 0.15 -39.13
CA GLU A 3 11.36 0.07 -38.03
C GLU A 3 10.70 0.63 -36.75
N ASN A 4 10.79 -0.19 -35.74
CA ASN A 4 10.31 0.02 -34.39
C ASN A 4 11.14 1.13 -33.74
N ASN A 5 10.67 2.36 -33.77
CA ASN A 5 11.23 3.45 -32.98
C ASN A 5 10.66 3.37 -31.55
N LYS A 6 11.15 2.40 -30.75
CA LYS A 6 10.68 2.14 -29.39
C LYS A 6 11.68 2.54 -28.31
N ASP A 7 12.83 3.07 -28.66
CA ASP A 7 13.95 3.25 -27.73
C ASP A 7 14.45 4.71 -27.55
N GLU A 8 13.77 5.71 -28.08
CA GLU A 8 14.10 7.10 -27.73
C GLU A 8 13.22 7.54 -26.56
N ILE A 9 13.82 7.52 -25.34
CA ILE A 9 13.25 8.16 -24.17
C ILE A 9 13.08 9.65 -24.47
N THR A 10 11.87 10.14 -24.44
CA THR A 10 11.58 11.54 -24.69
C THR A 10 11.75 12.37 -23.42
N ASN A 11 11.89 13.68 -23.56
CA ASN A 11 11.91 14.61 -22.41
C ASN A 11 10.61 14.49 -21.57
N SER A 12 9.49 14.16 -22.22
CA SER A 12 8.20 13.89 -21.53
C SER A 12 8.25 12.65 -20.66
N ASP A 13 8.94 11.60 -21.11
CA ASP A 13 9.09 10.35 -20.33
C ASP A 13 9.99 10.57 -19.11
N GLU A 14 11.05 11.34 -19.25
CA GLU A 14 11.94 11.72 -18.13
C GLU A 14 11.19 12.56 -17.08
N GLU A 15 10.36 13.51 -17.53
CA GLU A 15 9.52 14.31 -16.66
C GLU A 15 8.51 13.43 -15.90
N LEU A 16 7.85 12.49 -16.58
CA LEU A 16 6.94 11.53 -15.95
C LEU A 16 7.63 10.72 -14.87
N VAL A 17 8.82 10.16 -15.15
CA VAL A 17 9.62 9.42 -14.17
C VAL A 17 9.97 10.30 -12.96
N SER A 18 10.32 11.55 -13.18
CA SER A 18 10.62 12.51 -12.11
C SER A 18 9.39 12.80 -11.24
N LEU A 19 8.23 13.00 -11.85
CA LEU A 19 6.96 13.22 -11.14
C LEU A 19 6.57 12.02 -10.29
N VAL A 20 6.68 10.81 -10.83
CA VAL A 20 6.39 9.56 -10.11
C VAL A 20 7.32 9.39 -8.90
N ARG A 21 8.63 9.64 -9.06
CA ARG A 21 9.58 9.61 -7.93
C ARG A 21 9.24 10.65 -6.87
N GLY A 22 8.91 11.87 -7.31
CA GLY A 22 8.49 12.94 -6.41
C GLY A 22 7.22 12.61 -5.65
N LEU A 23 6.23 11.99 -6.30
CA LEU A 23 5.01 11.49 -5.67
C LEU A 23 5.33 10.42 -4.62
N GLY A 24 6.15 9.42 -4.98
CA GLY A 24 6.57 8.37 -4.04
C GLY A 24 7.22 8.93 -2.77
N THR A 25 8.11 9.92 -2.90
CA THR A 25 8.71 10.60 -1.74
C THR A 25 7.65 11.25 -0.85
N ARG A 26 6.67 11.94 -1.44
CA ARG A 26 5.62 12.63 -0.68
C ARG A 26 4.66 11.66 0.01
N ILE A 27 4.37 10.54 -0.63
CA ILE A 27 3.58 9.47 -0.02
C ILE A 27 4.29 8.95 1.25
N VAL A 28 5.60 8.67 1.18
CA VAL A 28 6.37 8.21 2.36
C VAL A 28 6.34 9.24 3.49
N LEU A 29 6.58 10.51 3.19
CA LEU A 29 6.53 11.60 4.18
C LEU A 29 5.13 11.76 4.79
N TYR A 30 4.09 11.66 3.97
CA TYR A 30 2.71 11.71 4.44
C TYR A 30 2.40 10.52 5.37
N GLN A 31 2.77 9.31 4.99
CA GLN A 31 2.60 8.11 5.81
C GLN A 31 3.33 8.22 7.17
N GLN A 32 4.55 8.77 7.19
CA GLN A 32 5.25 9.05 8.44
C GLN A 32 4.44 10.01 9.33
N ARG A 33 3.94 11.09 8.76
CA ARG A 33 3.12 12.05 9.52
C ARG A 33 1.83 11.45 10.04
N VAL A 34 1.15 10.66 9.24
CA VAL A 34 -0.07 9.94 9.66
C VAL A 34 0.25 8.95 10.79
N SER A 35 1.34 8.20 10.67
CA SER A 35 1.78 7.27 11.71
C SER A 35 2.01 7.97 13.05
N GLU A 36 2.64 9.15 13.05
CA GLU A 36 2.83 9.96 14.25
C GLU A 36 1.49 10.40 14.86
N LEU A 37 0.55 10.88 14.04
CA LEU A 37 -0.78 11.31 14.48
C LEU A 37 -1.57 10.16 15.10
N LEU A 38 -1.52 9.00 14.51
CA LEU A 38 -2.19 7.78 14.97
C LEU A 38 -1.40 7.05 16.08
N LYS A 39 -0.20 7.54 16.44
CA LYS A 39 0.69 6.95 17.45
C LYS A 39 1.03 5.48 17.19
N VAL A 40 1.28 5.15 15.94
CA VAL A 40 1.74 3.84 15.48
C VAL A 40 3.11 3.95 14.80
N TYR A 41 3.82 2.83 14.64
CA TYR A 41 5.04 2.82 13.84
C TYR A 41 4.72 2.82 12.35
N SER A 42 5.62 3.33 11.51
CA SER A 42 5.43 3.38 10.06
C SER A 42 5.15 1.99 9.44
N ASN A 43 5.84 0.95 9.92
CA ASN A 43 5.59 -0.43 9.48
C ASN A 43 4.21 -0.94 9.91
N ASP A 44 3.72 -0.52 11.08
CA ASP A 44 2.39 -0.88 11.57
C ASP A 44 1.34 -0.22 10.69
N PHE A 45 1.56 1.05 10.30
CA PHE A 45 0.69 1.78 9.38
C PHE A 45 0.62 1.13 7.99
N THR A 46 1.75 0.78 7.38
CA THR A 46 1.79 0.07 6.10
C THR A 46 1.02 -1.25 6.17
N SER A 47 1.10 -1.96 7.31
CA SER A 47 0.36 -3.21 7.50
C SER A 47 -1.14 -3.00 7.62
N ILE A 48 -1.58 -1.90 8.23
CA ILE A 48 -2.99 -1.50 8.28
C ILE A 48 -3.52 -1.21 6.87
N ASP A 49 -2.79 -0.42 6.08
CA ASP A 49 -3.17 -0.07 4.72
C ASP A 49 -3.27 -1.33 3.84
N LEU A 50 -2.33 -2.25 3.98
CA LEU A 50 -2.36 -3.52 3.26
C LEU A 50 -3.57 -4.38 3.68
N LEU A 51 -3.90 -4.44 4.97
CA LEU A 51 -5.09 -5.15 5.45
C LEU A 51 -6.39 -4.50 4.95
N ARG A 52 -6.40 -3.19 4.74
CA ARG A 52 -7.54 -2.51 4.10
C ARG A 52 -7.75 -2.96 2.66
N GLU A 53 -6.66 -3.11 1.93
CA GLU A 53 -6.68 -3.51 0.51
C GLU A 53 -7.03 -4.99 0.34
N THR A 54 -6.41 -5.86 1.14
CA THR A 54 -6.56 -7.33 1.01
C THR A 54 -7.75 -7.90 1.75
N GLY A 55 -8.30 -7.16 2.73
CA GLY A 55 -9.20 -7.73 3.73
C GLY A 55 -8.48 -8.60 4.78
N PRO A 56 -9.23 -9.42 5.53
CA PRO A 56 -8.68 -10.29 6.55
C PRO A 56 -7.75 -11.36 5.98
N ILE A 57 -6.50 -11.43 6.46
CA ILE A 57 -5.49 -12.42 6.07
C ILE A 57 -4.79 -12.99 7.31
N THR A 58 -4.09 -14.12 7.12
CA THR A 58 -3.29 -14.73 8.20
C THR A 58 -2.03 -13.91 8.50
N ALA A 59 -1.46 -14.10 9.71
CA ALA A 59 -0.19 -13.47 10.08
C ALA A 59 0.97 -13.88 9.14
N GLY A 60 0.95 -15.10 8.61
CA GLY A 60 1.94 -15.56 7.64
C GLY A 60 1.83 -14.84 6.30
N GLU A 61 0.62 -14.67 5.78
CA GLU A 61 0.36 -13.90 4.56
C GLU A 61 0.75 -12.43 4.73
N LEU A 62 0.41 -11.82 5.86
CA LEU A 62 0.82 -10.46 6.18
C LEU A 62 2.35 -10.35 6.23
N ALA A 63 3.04 -11.29 6.90
CA ALA A 63 4.49 -11.32 6.96
C ALA A 63 5.14 -11.34 5.57
N ASN A 64 4.63 -12.20 4.68
CA ASN A 64 5.10 -12.29 3.31
C ASN A 64 4.89 -10.99 2.53
N LYS A 65 3.71 -10.39 2.67
CA LYS A 65 3.38 -9.15 1.95
C LYS A 65 4.24 -7.97 2.41
N VAL A 66 4.38 -7.76 3.72
CA VAL A 66 5.17 -6.63 4.28
C VAL A 66 6.69 -6.91 4.31
N GLY A 67 7.13 -8.11 3.97
CA GLY A 67 8.56 -8.46 3.98
C GLY A 67 9.17 -8.57 5.38
N LEU A 68 8.38 -8.92 6.38
CA LEU A 68 8.81 -9.10 7.78
C LEU A 68 8.89 -10.57 8.17
N THR A 69 9.63 -10.87 9.23
CA THR A 69 9.61 -12.21 9.83
C THR A 69 8.31 -12.47 10.59
N THR A 70 7.92 -13.72 10.75
CA THR A 70 6.71 -14.11 11.50
C THR A 70 6.72 -13.54 12.94
N GLY A 71 7.89 -13.55 13.61
CA GLY A 71 8.01 -12.97 14.96
C GLY A 71 7.80 -11.47 14.98
N SER A 72 8.32 -10.74 13.98
CA SER A 72 8.12 -9.30 13.84
C SER A 72 6.66 -8.96 13.59
N VAL A 73 5.97 -9.74 12.73
CA VAL A 73 4.53 -9.55 12.47
C VAL A 73 3.68 -9.87 13.69
N THR A 74 4.02 -10.89 14.46
CA THR A 74 3.32 -11.18 15.73
C THR A 74 3.35 -9.98 16.67
N SER A 75 4.54 -9.40 16.88
CA SER A 75 4.71 -8.20 17.73
C SER A 75 3.99 -6.97 17.17
N LEU A 76 3.97 -6.80 15.85
CA LEU A 76 3.25 -5.75 15.15
C LEU A 76 1.74 -5.89 15.37
N VAL A 77 1.20 -7.08 15.16
CA VAL A 77 -0.23 -7.36 15.34
C VAL A 77 -0.64 -7.18 16.82
N ASP A 78 0.22 -7.58 17.79
CA ASP A 78 -0.04 -7.35 19.22
C ASP A 78 -0.17 -5.85 19.54
N ARG A 79 0.68 -5.00 18.94
CA ARG A 79 0.59 -3.54 19.11
C ARG A 79 -0.69 -2.97 18.49
N LEU A 80 -1.02 -3.39 17.26
CA LEU A 80 -2.22 -2.93 16.55
C LEU A 80 -3.51 -3.39 17.24
N GLU A 81 -3.52 -4.60 17.79
CA GLU A 81 -4.65 -5.12 18.55
C GLU A 81 -4.84 -4.37 19.87
N LYS A 82 -3.75 -4.00 20.55
CA LYS A 82 -3.77 -3.19 21.78
C LYS A 82 -4.42 -1.82 21.58
N VAL A 83 -4.19 -1.17 20.43
CA VAL A 83 -4.84 0.12 20.10
C VAL A 83 -6.19 -0.07 19.41
N GLY A 84 -6.60 -1.30 19.14
CA GLY A 84 -7.89 -1.65 18.57
C GLY A 84 -7.99 -1.37 17.07
N TYR A 85 -6.88 -1.37 16.33
CA TYR A 85 -6.86 -1.18 14.87
C TYR A 85 -7.01 -2.49 14.11
N VAL A 86 -6.74 -3.61 14.76
CA VAL A 86 -7.00 -4.96 14.26
C VAL A 86 -7.55 -5.83 15.37
N ARG A 87 -8.11 -6.98 15.02
CA ARG A 87 -8.42 -8.07 15.96
C ARG A 87 -8.04 -9.40 15.35
N ARG A 88 -7.76 -10.39 16.18
CA ARG A 88 -7.56 -11.77 15.77
C ARG A 88 -8.86 -12.53 15.79
N GLU A 89 -9.13 -13.26 14.73
CA GLU A 89 -10.29 -14.17 14.63
C GLU A 89 -9.87 -15.53 14.10
N ARG A 90 -10.70 -16.55 14.35
CA ARG A 90 -10.51 -17.85 13.70
C ARG A 90 -10.94 -17.75 12.25
N HIS A 91 -10.15 -18.36 11.35
CA HIS A 91 -10.49 -18.42 9.94
C HIS A 91 -11.84 -19.13 9.76
N PRO A 92 -12.77 -18.59 8.96
CA PRO A 92 -14.13 -19.12 8.83
C PRO A 92 -14.18 -20.57 8.30
N GLU A 93 -13.26 -20.92 7.39
CA GLU A 93 -13.20 -22.25 6.74
C GLU A 93 -12.20 -23.19 7.40
N ASP A 94 -11.15 -22.69 8.06
CA ASP A 94 -10.15 -23.51 8.76
C ASP A 94 -9.89 -22.99 10.17
N ARG A 95 -10.60 -23.51 11.14
CA ARG A 95 -10.53 -23.09 12.55
C ARG A 95 -9.15 -23.26 13.19
N ARG A 96 -8.20 -23.94 12.55
CA ARG A 96 -6.81 -24.06 13.00
C ARG A 96 -6.00 -22.82 12.67
N LYS A 97 -6.45 -22.01 11.72
CA LYS A 97 -5.82 -20.75 11.32
C LYS A 97 -6.42 -19.57 12.05
N VAL A 98 -5.60 -18.57 12.29
CA VAL A 98 -5.99 -17.27 12.82
C VAL A 98 -5.79 -16.22 11.73
N ILE A 99 -6.81 -15.40 11.51
CA ILE A 99 -6.77 -14.25 10.60
C ILE A 99 -6.74 -12.95 11.40
N ILE A 100 -6.15 -11.93 10.78
CA ILE A 100 -6.09 -10.56 11.28
C ILE A 100 -7.16 -9.77 10.55
N VAL A 101 -8.12 -9.26 11.30
CA VAL A 101 -9.27 -8.51 10.78
C VAL A 101 -9.05 -7.02 11.04
N PRO A 102 -9.03 -6.17 10.00
CA PRO A 102 -8.91 -4.73 10.17
C PRO A 102 -10.15 -4.15 10.86
N GLN A 103 -9.93 -3.19 11.78
CA GLN A 103 -10.98 -2.47 12.50
C GLN A 103 -10.78 -0.95 12.49
N TYR A 104 -9.68 -0.46 11.94
CA TYR A 104 -9.27 0.94 12.04
C TYR A 104 -10.20 1.89 11.29
N GLU A 105 -10.88 1.44 10.22
CA GLU A 105 -11.82 2.29 9.46
C GLU A 105 -12.99 2.80 10.31
N GLN A 106 -13.30 2.11 11.41
CA GLN A 106 -14.34 2.50 12.36
C GLN A 106 -13.85 3.51 13.38
N LYS A 107 -12.55 3.81 13.41
CA LYS A 107 -11.94 4.74 14.35
C LYS A 107 -12.07 6.18 13.86
N VAL A 108 -12.62 7.05 14.69
CA VAL A 108 -12.86 8.46 14.36
C VAL A 108 -11.56 9.17 14.02
N GLU A 109 -10.49 8.93 14.77
CA GLU A 109 -9.17 9.50 14.53
C GLU A 109 -8.57 9.12 13.19
N VAL A 110 -8.87 7.91 12.69
CA VAL A 110 -8.44 7.45 11.36
C VAL A 110 -9.25 8.13 10.28
N GLN A 111 -10.58 8.18 10.45
CA GLN A 111 -11.47 8.85 9.50
C GLN A 111 -11.11 10.33 9.36
N GLU A 112 -10.83 11.03 10.45
CA GLU A 112 -10.44 12.45 10.45
C GLU A 112 -9.14 12.68 9.68
N VAL A 113 -8.11 11.84 9.91
CA VAL A 113 -6.80 11.98 9.23
C VAL A 113 -6.90 11.79 7.73
N PHE A 114 -7.76 10.89 7.25
CA PHE A 114 -7.88 10.60 5.82
C PHE A 114 -8.98 11.40 5.10
N SER A 115 -9.96 11.96 5.83
CA SER A 115 -11.10 12.65 5.22
C SER A 115 -10.67 13.81 4.33
N ASP A 116 -9.75 14.63 4.80
CA ASP A 116 -9.28 15.81 4.07
C ASP A 116 -8.51 15.45 2.81
N LEU A 117 -7.63 14.45 2.88
CA LEU A 117 -6.92 13.96 1.70
C LEU A 117 -7.90 13.40 0.66
N ASN A 118 -8.84 12.56 1.09
CA ASN A 118 -9.83 11.97 0.19
C ASN A 118 -10.71 13.03 -0.45
N LYS A 119 -11.19 14.02 0.32
CA LYS A 119 -11.98 15.15 -0.19
C LYS A 119 -11.19 15.96 -1.22
N ASN A 120 -9.94 16.27 -0.92
CA ASN A 120 -9.09 17.05 -1.82
C ASN A 120 -8.74 16.27 -3.08
N LEU A 121 -8.53 14.94 -3.00
CA LEU A 121 -8.31 14.06 -4.14
C LEU A 121 -9.56 14.03 -5.05
N LEU A 122 -10.76 13.91 -4.48
CA LEU A 122 -12.01 13.98 -5.23
C LEU A 122 -12.19 15.38 -5.87
N GLY A 123 -11.81 16.45 -5.17
CA GLY A 123 -11.79 17.80 -5.74
C GLY A 123 -10.80 17.95 -6.90
N LEU A 124 -9.62 17.32 -6.79
CA LEU A 124 -8.64 17.31 -7.87
C LEU A 124 -9.17 16.54 -9.09
N SER A 125 -9.78 15.36 -8.86
CA SER A 125 -10.30 14.51 -9.94
C SER A 125 -11.43 15.19 -10.72
N SER A 126 -12.18 16.12 -10.14
CA SER A 126 -13.24 16.85 -10.83
C SER A 126 -12.75 17.79 -11.94
N ASN A 127 -11.44 18.06 -12.03
CA ASN A 127 -10.84 18.83 -13.11
C ASN A 127 -10.61 18.00 -14.39
N TYR A 128 -10.86 16.70 -14.34
CA TYR A 128 -10.64 15.78 -15.45
C TYR A 128 -11.98 15.21 -15.94
N ASN A 129 -12.11 15.04 -17.24
CA ASN A 129 -13.24 14.34 -17.83
C ASN A 129 -13.13 12.81 -17.63
N GLU A 130 -14.20 12.08 -17.96
CA GLU A 130 -14.27 10.63 -17.73
C GLU A 130 -13.16 9.86 -18.47
N GLN A 131 -12.86 10.24 -19.71
CA GLN A 131 -11.83 9.60 -20.53
C GLN A 131 -10.42 9.86 -19.98
N GLU A 132 -10.15 11.07 -19.50
CA GLU A 132 -8.88 11.42 -18.83
C GLU A 132 -8.74 10.64 -17.52
N LEU A 133 -9.81 10.52 -16.72
CA LEU A 133 -9.80 9.73 -15.50
C LEU A 133 -9.54 8.25 -15.77
N GLU A 134 -10.11 7.67 -16.83
CA GLU A 134 -9.82 6.28 -17.21
C GLU A 134 -8.35 6.10 -17.61
N THR A 135 -7.76 7.07 -18.32
CA THR A 135 -6.33 7.06 -18.63
C THR A 135 -5.46 7.10 -17.37
N ILE A 136 -5.79 8.00 -16.43
CA ILE A 136 -5.08 8.13 -15.14
C ILE A 136 -5.20 6.83 -14.33
N LYS A 137 -6.39 6.25 -14.22
CA LYS A 137 -6.62 4.97 -13.53
C LYS A 137 -5.81 3.83 -14.14
N SER A 138 -5.82 3.73 -15.48
CA SER A 138 -5.06 2.71 -16.21
C SER A 138 -3.56 2.84 -15.95
N PHE A 139 -3.02 4.06 -15.99
CA PHE A 139 -1.61 4.31 -15.70
C PHE A 139 -1.25 3.95 -14.26
N LEU A 140 -2.05 4.38 -13.28
CA LEU A 140 -1.80 4.08 -11.87
C LEU A 140 -1.89 2.58 -11.59
N GLY A 141 -2.87 1.87 -12.18
CA GLY A 141 -3.00 0.42 -12.08
C GLY A 141 -1.78 -0.31 -12.63
N GLY A 142 -1.38 0.01 -13.86
CA GLY A 142 -0.20 -0.60 -14.48
C GLY A 142 1.10 -0.30 -13.72
N PHE A 143 1.24 0.89 -13.14
CA PHE A 143 2.40 1.23 -12.32
C PHE A 143 2.40 0.46 -10.99
N THR A 144 1.24 0.24 -10.38
CA THR A 144 1.10 -0.59 -9.17
C THR A 144 1.53 -2.03 -9.44
N GLU A 145 1.05 -2.65 -10.52
CA GLU A 145 1.43 -4.00 -10.93
C GLU A 145 2.93 -4.13 -11.20
N LEU A 146 3.53 -3.11 -11.83
CA LEU A 146 4.98 -3.06 -12.05
C LEU A 146 5.75 -3.03 -10.73
N LEU A 147 5.32 -2.22 -9.76
CA LEU A 147 5.95 -2.17 -8.43
C LEU A 147 5.81 -3.48 -7.68
N GLU A 148 4.65 -4.13 -7.72
CA GLU A 148 4.44 -5.45 -7.10
C GLU A 148 5.40 -6.49 -7.67
N THR A 149 5.54 -6.52 -8.99
CA THR A 149 6.49 -7.40 -9.70
C THR A 149 7.93 -7.14 -9.24
N GLN A 150 8.35 -5.88 -9.15
CA GLN A 150 9.71 -5.51 -8.70
C GLN A 150 9.95 -5.91 -7.23
N ILE A 151 8.96 -5.74 -6.37
CA ILE A 151 9.02 -6.15 -4.95
C ILE A 151 9.18 -7.67 -4.86
N GLN A 152 8.43 -8.43 -5.65
CA GLN A 152 8.50 -9.89 -5.64
C GLN A 152 9.86 -10.40 -6.13
N ASN A 153 10.35 -9.90 -7.26
CA ASN A 153 11.65 -10.27 -7.82
C ASN A 153 12.79 -9.99 -6.82
N SER A 154 12.72 -8.86 -6.11
CA SER A 154 13.71 -8.49 -5.10
C SER A 154 13.72 -9.42 -3.87
N LYS A 155 12.61 -10.10 -3.58
CA LYS A 155 12.53 -11.11 -2.50
C LYS A 155 13.18 -12.41 -2.93
N GLU A 156 12.87 -12.88 -4.14
CA GLU A 156 13.43 -14.13 -4.70
C GLU A 156 14.96 -14.08 -4.83
N GLU A 157 15.51 -12.94 -5.26
CA GLU A 157 16.97 -12.76 -5.32
C GLU A 157 17.66 -12.85 -3.95
N LYS A 158 16.98 -12.47 -2.87
CA LYS A 158 17.52 -12.57 -1.50
C LYS A 158 17.47 -14.00 -0.96
N GLU A 159 16.51 -14.81 -1.40
CA GLU A 159 16.39 -16.21 -1.00
C GLU A 159 17.43 -17.09 -1.70
N VAL A 160 17.74 -16.80 -2.97
CA VAL A 160 18.75 -17.54 -3.76
C VAL A 160 20.19 -17.26 -3.26
N LYS A 161 20.44 -16.11 -2.60
CA LYS A 161 21.77 -15.72 -2.08
C LYS A 161 22.05 -16.19 -0.64
N LYS A 162 21.14 -16.90 0.00
CA LYS A 162 21.29 -17.53 1.32
C LYS A 162 21.57 -19.01 1.19
#